data_022708adea3fe3db7c471e8841f4db85
#
_entry.id   022708adea3fe3db7c471e8841f4db85
#
_cell.length_a   1.000
_cell.length_b   1.000
_cell.length_c   1.000
_cell.angle_alpha   90.00
_cell.angle_beta   90.00
_cell.angle_gamma   90.00
#
_symmetry.space_group_name_H-M   'P 1'
#
loop_
_entity.id
_entity.type
_entity.pdbx_description
1 polymer ?
#
loop_
_entity_poly.entity_id
_entity_poly.type
_entity_poly.pdbx_seq_one_letter_code
_entity_poly.pdbx_strand_id
1 'polypeptide(L)'
;MNWTVKYLPEAVEDLRGLDGAQRVLVRKAIGKLAQNPLPETEGGYGKWLGNRNRAKLAGFLKVKLRGAGLRIVYRLIRQEEQVLLIVIGVREDSEVYEEAQKRIERHGL
;
A
#
# COMPACT_ATOMS: atom_id res chain seq x y z
N MET A 1 -7.07 -9.74 -16.09
CA MET A 1 -6.81 -10.69 -14.99
C MET A 1 -6.60 -9.94 -13.70
N ASN A 2 -7.15 -10.45 -12.62
CA ASN A 2 -6.99 -9.80 -11.32
C ASN A 2 -5.78 -10.37 -10.59
N TRP A 3 -5.08 -9.49 -9.93
CA TRP A 3 -3.98 -9.86 -9.05
C TRP A 3 -4.54 -10.29 -7.69
N THR A 4 -3.88 -11.23 -7.05
CA THR A 4 -4.27 -11.66 -5.71
C THR A 4 -3.76 -10.65 -4.69
N VAL A 5 -4.65 -10.14 -3.84
CA VAL A 5 -4.28 -9.18 -2.80
C VAL A 5 -4.06 -9.93 -1.49
N LYS A 6 -2.88 -9.74 -0.92
CA LYS A 6 -2.50 -10.28 0.39
C LYS A 6 -2.23 -9.13 1.35
N TYR A 7 -2.40 -9.37 2.63
CA TYR A 7 -2.24 -8.36 3.67
C TYR A 7 -1.23 -8.83 4.69
N LEU A 8 -0.34 -7.94 5.12
CA LEU A 8 0.36 -8.18 6.38
C LEU A 8 -0.66 -8.16 7.51
N PRO A 9 -0.43 -8.88 8.60
CA PRO A 9 -1.34 -8.84 9.76
C PRO A 9 -1.61 -7.42 10.24
N GLU A 10 -0.57 -6.58 10.25
CA GLU A 10 -0.69 -5.18 10.67
C GLU A 10 -1.58 -4.38 9.70
N ALA A 11 -1.54 -4.70 8.41
CA ALA A 11 -2.40 -4.03 7.43
C ALA A 11 -3.88 -4.39 7.63
N VAL A 12 -4.17 -5.62 8.04
CA VAL A 12 -5.53 -6.03 8.42
C VAL A 12 -6.01 -5.20 9.60
N GLU A 13 -5.16 -5.02 10.61
CA GLU A 13 -5.50 -4.21 11.77
C GLU A 13 -5.69 -2.74 11.40
N ASP A 14 -4.86 -2.22 10.47
CA ASP A 14 -5.06 -0.86 9.95
C ASP A 14 -6.48 -0.70 9.37
N LEU A 15 -6.90 -1.65 8.56
CA LEU A 15 -8.21 -1.60 7.92
C LEU A 15 -9.33 -1.66 8.95
N ARG A 16 -9.19 -2.50 9.96
CA ARG A 16 -10.17 -2.61 11.05
C ARG A 16 -10.31 -1.33 11.85
N GLY A 17 -9.21 -0.59 12.01
CA GLY A 17 -9.19 0.66 12.76
C GLY A 17 -9.81 1.85 12.05
N LEU A 18 -10.13 1.74 10.76
CA LEU A 18 -10.74 2.83 9.99
C LEU A 18 -12.25 2.90 10.30
N ASP A 19 -12.82 4.10 10.12
CA ASP A 19 -14.29 4.22 10.20
C ASP A 19 -14.95 3.60 8.96
N GLY A 20 -16.28 3.51 8.97
CA GLY A 20 -17.02 2.86 7.89
C GLY A 20 -16.82 3.51 6.52
N ALA A 21 -16.80 4.85 6.48
CA ALA A 21 -16.62 5.60 5.23
C ALA A 21 -15.21 5.38 4.68
N GLN A 22 -14.21 5.43 5.54
CA GLN A 22 -12.82 5.19 5.15
C GLN A 22 -12.62 3.76 4.62
N ARG A 23 -13.23 2.78 5.29
CA ARG A 23 -13.14 1.38 4.83
C ARG A 23 -13.72 1.18 3.43
N VAL A 24 -14.82 1.84 3.14
CA VAL A 24 -15.44 1.78 1.81
C VAL A 24 -14.47 2.31 0.75
N LEU A 25 -13.84 3.46 1.02
CA LEU A 25 -12.88 4.06 0.11
C LEU A 25 -11.66 3.17 -0.12
N VAL A 26 -11.13 2.61 0.97
CA VAL A 26 -9.97 1.71 0.89
C VAL A 26 -10.31 0.46 0.10
N ARG A 27 -11.47 -0.15 0.35
CA ARG A 27 -11.88 -1.35 -0.38
C ARG A 27 -12.02 -1.10 -1.88
N LYS A 28 -12.55 0.06 -2.27
CA LYS A 28 -12.61 0.45 -3.67
C LYS A 28 -11.21 0.59 -4.28
N ALA A 29 -10.29 1.21 -3.55
CA ALA A 29 -8.91 1.37 -4.00
C ALA A 29 -8.22 0.02 -4.13
N ILE A 30 -8.41 -0.88 -3.19
CA ILE A 30 -7.86 -2.24 -3.24
C ILE A 30 -8.42 -2.99 -4.45
N GLY A 31 -9.71 -2.82 -4.75
CA GLY A 31 -10.31 -3.41 -5.94
C GLY A 31 -9.66 -2.93 -7.23
N LYS A 32 -9.34 -1.64 -7.32
CA LYS A 32 -8.61 -1.08 -8.46
C LYS A 32 -7.19 -1.62 -8.53
N LEU A 33 -6.51 -1.72 -7.40
CA LEU A 33 -5.17 -2.31 -7.34
C LEU A 33 -5.16 -3.76 -7.79
N ALA A 34 -6.17 -4.52 -7.42
CA ALA A 34 -6.29 -5.91 -7.85
C ALA A 34 -6.39 -6.04 -9.38
N GLN A 35 -6.94 -5.03 -10.03
CA GLN A 35 -7.03 -5.01 -11.49
C GLN A 35 -5.74 -4.55 -12.14
N ASN A 36 -5.09 -3.54 -11.57
CA ASN A 36 -3.86 -2.98 -12.14
C ASN A 36 -2.97 -2.34 -11.08
N PRO A 37 -2.15 -3.13 -10.37
CA PRO A 37 -1.26 -2.61 -9.34
C PRO A 37 0.07 -2.10 -9.87
N LEU A 38 0.25 -2.08 -11.18
CA LEU A 38 1.50 -1.66 -11.81
C LEU A 38 1.79 -0.19 -11.52
N PRO A 39 3.06 0.22 -11.57
CA PRO A 39 3.39 1.64 -11.44
C PRO A 39 2.78 2.47 -12.56
N GLU A 40 2.58 3.75 -12.31
CA GLU A 40 1.99 4.65 -13.31
C GLU A 40 2.84 4.74 -14.58
N THR A 41 4.14 4.52 -14.48
CA THR A 41 5.04 4.45 -15.64
C THR A 41 4.72 3.25 -16.55
N GLU A 42 3.99 2.27 -16.04
CA GLU A 42 3.52 1.10 -16.81
C GLU A 42 2.00 1.12 -16.98
N GLY A 43 1.37 2.26 -16.80
CA GLY A 43 -0.06 2.43 -17.01
C GLY A 43 -0.95 2.06 -15.81
N GLY A 44 -0.37 1.83 -14.65
CA GLY A 44 -1.12 1.46 -13.45
C GLY A 44 -1.39 2.62 -12.52
N TYR A 45 -1.85 2.29 -11.32
CA TYR A 45 -2.25 3.28 -10.31
C TYR A 45 -1.16 3.59 -9.29
N GLY A 46 -0.10 2.78 -9.23
CA GLY A 46 0.91 2.89 -8.19
C GLY A 46 2.01 3.87 -8.51
N LYS A 47 2.54 4.50 -7.47
CA LYS A 47 3.73 5.34 -7.58
C LYS A 47 4.88 4.68 -6.85
N TRP A 48 6.04 4.61 -7.49
CA TRP A 48 7.23 4.08 -6.85
C TRP A 48 7.62 4.94 -5.64
N LEU A 49 7.96 4.27 -4.56
CA LEU A 49 8.64 4.88 -3.44
C LEU A 49 10.13 4.69 -3.61
N GLY A 50 10.89 5.71 -3.27
CA GLY A 50 12.34 5.61 -3.24
C GLY A 50 12.85 5.65 -1.81
N ASN A 51 14.15 5.92 -1.66
CA ASN A 51 14.76 6.15 -0.36
C ASN A 51 14.55 7.60 0.02
N ARG A 52 13.37 7.92 0.54
CA ARG A 52 13.01 9.27 0.96
C ARG A 52 13.09 9.37 2.48
N ASN A 53 13.57 10.52 2.96
CA ASN A 53 13.81 10.73 4.37
C ASN A 53 14.77 9.64 4.87
N ARG A 54 14.39 8.92 5.90
CA ARG A 54 15.19 7.82 6.43
C ARG A 54 14.65 6.45 6.07
N ALA A 55 13.53 6.41 5.37
CA ALA A 55 12.88 5.16 5.02
C ALA A 55 13.46 4.60 3.72
N LYS A 56 13.83 3.33 3.74
CA LYS A 56 14.35 2.62 2.58
C LYS A 56 13.22 1.81 1.96
N LEU A 57 12.54 2.41 0.99
CA LEU A 57 11.33 1.86 0.40
C LEU A 57 11.46 1.59 -1.10
N ALA A 58 12.69 1.46 -1.59
CA ALA A 58 12.91 1.09 -2.98
C ALA A 58 12.27 -0.26 -3.28
N GLY A 59 11.52 -0.36 -4.38
CA GLY A 59 10.80 -1.58 -4.74
C GLY A 59 9.38 -1.66 -4.20
N PHE A 60 8.96 -0.67 -3.43
CA PHE A 60 7.59 -0.58 -2.92
C PHE A 60 6.84 0.55 -3.61
N LEU A 61 5.52 0.46 -3.61
CA LEU A 61 4.65 1.44 -4.27
C LEU A 61 3.63 2.00 -3.29
N LYS A 62 3.05 3.13 -3.67
CA LYS A 62 1.98 3.75 -2.89
C LYS A 62 0.81 4.15 -3.78
N VAL A 63 -0.36 4.24 -3.16
CA VAL A 63 -1.54 4.88 -3.71
C VAL A 63 -2.06 5.86 -2.66
N LYS A 64 -2.37 7.08 -3.09
CA LYS A 64 -3.00 8.09 -2.23
C LYS A 64 -4.47 8.24 -2.58
N LEU A 65 -5.31 8.21 -1.57
CA LEU A 65 -6.74 8.52 -1.70
C LEU A 65 -6.92 9.96 -1.24
N ARG A 66 -6.74 10.88 -2.17
CA ARG A 66 -6.57 12.30 -1.86
C ARG A 66 -7.69 12.92 -1.03
N GLY A 67 -8.93 12.66 -1.37
CA GLY A 67 -10.07 13.25 -0.66
C GLY A 67 -10.21 12.80 0.79
N ALA A 68 -9.64 11.65 1.14
CA ALA A 68 -9.76 11.07 2.47
C ALA A 68 -8.46 11.12 3.28
N GLY A 69 -7.37 11.62 2.71
CA GLY A 69 -6.08 11.62 3.39
C GLY A 69 -5.52 10.23 3.66
N LEU A 70 -6.02 9.22 2.95
CA LEU A 70 -5.59 7.85 3.11
C LEU A 70 -4.43 7.51 2.18
N ARG A 71 -3.54 6.64 2.65
CA ARG A 71 -2.41 6.15 1.87
C ARG A 71 -2.29 4.66 2.03
N ILE A 72 -1.96 3.98 0.93
CA ILE A 72 -1.71 2.54 0.93
C ILE A 72 -0.31 2.31 0.39
N VAL A 73 0.51 1.59 1.17
CA VAL A 73 1.84 1.16 0.72
C VAL A 73 1.77 -0.33 0.45
N TYR A 74 2.30 -0.75 -0.70
CA TYR A 74 2.25 -2.15 -1.09
C TYR A 74 3.50 -2.57 -1.86
N ARG A 75 3.70 -3.87 -1.95
CA ARG A 75 4.76 -4.50 -2.75
C ARG A 75 4.13 -5.29 -3.87
N LEU A 76 4.73 -5.20 -5.06
CA LEU A 76 4.36 -5.99 -6.22
C LEU A 76 5.18 -7.26 -6.26
N ILE A 77 4.51 -8.40 -6.33
CA ILE A 77 5.16 -9.69 -6.50
C ILE A 77 4.75 -10.21 -7.87
N ARG A 78 5.50 -9.80 -8.89
CA ARG A 78 5.10 -10.01 -10.28
C ARG A 78 5.02 -11.47 -10.67
N GLN A 79 5.95 -12.29 -10.22
CA GLN A 79 6.02 -13.71 -10.57
C GLN A 79 4.78 -14.48 -10.13
N GLU A 80 4.19 -14.06 -9.03
CA GLU A 80 3.02 -14.72 -8.45
C GLU A 80 1.73 -13.97 -8.71
N GLU A 81 1.79 -12.86 -9.41
CA GLU A 81 0.67 -11.95 -9.65
C GLU A 81 -0.01 -11.57 -8.34
N GLN A 82 0.77 -11.17 -7.36
CA GLN A 82 0.30 -10.80 -6.03
C GLN A 82 0.64 -9.37 -5.67
N VAL A 83 -0.23 -8.77 -4.87
CA VAL A 83 -0.04 -7.47 -4.24
C VAL A 83 -0.02 -7.70 -2.74
N LEU A 84 1.05 -7.31 -2.07
CA LEU A 84 1.14 -7.43 -0.62
C LEU A 84 0.96 -6.06 0.00
N LEU A 85 -0.12 -5.86 0.74
CA LEU A 85 -0.41 -4.60 1.42
C LEU A 85 0.39 -4.51 2.71
N ILE A 86 1.18 -3.44 2.84
CA ILE A 86 2.08 -3.22 3.96
C ILE A 86 1.46 -2.31 5.01
N VAL A 87 0.94 -1.14 4.59
CA VAL A 87 0.32 -0.16 5.48
C VAL A 87 -0.90 0.44 4.81
N ILE A 88 -1.95 0.64 5.59
CA ILE A 88 -3.12 1.42 5.20
C ILE A 88 -3.28 2.48 6.30
N GLY A 89 -3.09 3.76 5.98
CA GLY A 89 -3.06 4.77 7.02
C GLY A 89 -3.59 6.13 6.60
N VAL A 90 -3.99 6.90 7.60
CA VAL A 90 -4.47 8.28 7.44
C VAL A 90 -3.43 9.30 7.94
N ARG A 91 -2.19 8.85 8.14
CA ARG A 91 -1.12 9.68 8.67
C ARG A 91 -0.41 10.44 7.55
N GLU A 92 0.43 11.40 7.93
CA GLU A 92 1.28 12.08 6.97
C GLU A 92 2.26 11.11 6.31
N ASP A 93 2.75 11.48 5.11
CA ASP A 93 3.63 10.63 4.32
C ASP A 93 4.80 10.06 5.13
N SER A 94 5.53 10.92 5.86
CA SER A 94 6.70 10.46 6.61
C SER A 94 6.35 9.40 7.64
N GLU A 95 5.23 9.56 8.35
CA GLU A 95 4.79 8.60 9.37
C GLU A 95 4.40 7.25 8.75
N VAL A 96 3.68 7.30 7.64
CA VAL A 96 3.27 6.09 6.92
C VAL A 96 4.50 5.35 6.40
N TYR A 97 5.47 6.07 5.86
CA TYR A 97 6.68 5.47 5.29
C TYR A 97 7.60 4.89 6.36
N GLU A 98 7.72 5.55 7.51
CA GLU A 98 8.47 4.99 8.63
C GLU A 98 7.82 3.73 9.16
N GLU A 99 6.50 3.72 9.27
CA GLU A 99 5.77 2.53 9.70
C GLU A 99 5.92 1.40 8.69
N ALA A 100 5.88 1.71 7.39
CA ALA A 100 6.10 0.73 6.34
C ALA A 100 7.48 0.09 6.48
N GLN A 101 8.52 0.89 6.70
CA GLN A 101 9.88 0.38 6.87
C GLN A 101 9.98 -0.56 8.07
N LYS A 102 9.39 -0.21 9.20
CA LYS A 102 9.39 -1.05 10.39
C LYS A 102 8.77 -2.42 10.10
N ARG A 103 7.65 -2.43 9.40
CA ARG A 103 6.95 -3.68 9.05
C ARG A 103 7.75 -4.52 8.06
N ILE A 104 8.37 -3.88 7.07
CA ILE A 104 9.22 -4.54 6.09
C ILE A 104 10.39 -5.23 6.80
N GLU A 105 11.05 -4.54 7.73
CA GLU A 105 12.15 -5.10 8.50
C GLU A 105 11.67 -6.25 9.39
N ARG A 106 10.54 -6.07 10.07
CA ARG A 106 9.97 -7.08 10.96
C ARG A 106 9.67 -8.39 10.24
N HIS A 107 9.22 -8.31 9.01
CA HIS A 107 8.84 -9.48 8.22
C HIS A 107 9.92 -9.95 7.26
N GLY A 108 11.09 -9.31 7.25
CA GLY A 108 12.19 -9.71 6.39
C GLY A 108 11.92 -9.50 4.90
N LEU A 109 11.17 -8.48 4.57
CA LEU A 109 10.79 -8.22 3.18
C LEU A 109 11.79 -7.37 2.39
#